data_5c2981daa21e3ac1e01ede926071af05
#
_entry.id   5c2981daa21e3ac1e01ede926071af05
#
_cell.length_a   1.000
_cell.length_b   1.000
_cell.length_c   1.000
_cell.angle_alpha   90.00
_cell.angle_beta   90.00
_cell.angle_gamma   90.00
#
_symmetry.space_group_name_H-M   'P 1'
#
loop_
_entity.id
_entity.type
_entity.pdbx_description
1 polymer ?
#
loop_
_entity_poly.entity_id
_entity_poly.type
_entity_poly.pdbx_seq_one_letter_code
_entity_poly.pdbx_strand_id
1 'polypeptide(L)'
;MTTEFLQISEKNIHILEKFITINTSENFTYYKKRNKEAINNHIVTVILHKEEEIIGYGHLDYEEKVWLGICVLQKYTRQGYGKKIMDFLLKEAKNKKIKQIYLSFYKNNVIAYQLYKKVGFESICKKNDVCYMVKNL
;
A
#
# COMPACT_ATOMS: atom_id res chain seq x y z
N MET A 1 8.92 14.06 -16.99
CA MET A 1 9.40 12.77 -16.51
C MET A 1 8.30 11.98 -15.89
N THR A 2 8.22 10.72 -16.26
CA THR A 2 7.13 9.85 -15.86
C THR A 2 7.49 8.98 -14.66
N THR A 3 6.48 8.64 -13.89
CA THR A 3 6.63 7.66 -12.82
C THR A 3 6.41 6.26 -13.39
N GLU A 4 7.06 5.28 -12.78
CA GLU A 4 6.93 3.88 -13.17
C GLU A 4 6.72 3.00 -11.95
N PHE A 5 6.02 1.89 -12.15
CA PHE A 5 5.87 0.86 -11.12
C PHE A 5 6.90 -0.24 -11.32
N LEU A 6 7.58 -0.60 -10.26
CA LEU A 6 8.50 -1.72 -10.24
C LEU A 6 7.94 -2.79 -9.33
N GLN A 7 7.68 -3.98 -9.87
CA GLN A 7 7.25 -5.10 -9.03
C GLN A 7 8.46 -5.69 -8.32
N ILE A 8 8.30 -5.92 -7.03
CA ILE A 8 9.39 -6.43 -6.19
C ILE A 8 9.35 -7.95 -6.15
N SER A 9 10.52 -8.56 -6.31
CA SER A 9 10.76 -9.99 -6.18
C SER A 9 12.11 -10.16 -5.51
N GLU A 10 12.55 -11.40 -5.37
CA GLU A 10 13.85 -11.67 -4.80
C GLU A 10 14.99 -11.02 -5.61
N LYS A 11 14.78 -10.85 -6.91
CA LYS A 11 15.79 -10.28 -7.80
C LYS A 11 16.12 -8.82 -7.52
N ASN A 12 15.14 -8.06 -7.02
CA ASN A 12 15.30 -6.64 -6.75
C ASN A 12 14.91 -6.26 -5.34
N ILE A 13 14.97 -7.21 -4.43
CA ILE A 13 14.58 -7.01 -3.02
C ILE A 13 15.33 -5.86 -2.36
N HIS A 14 16.52 -5.55 -2.84
CA HIS A 14 17.32 -4.45 -2.29
C HIS A 14 16.60 -3.09 -2.43
N ILE A 15 15.74 -2.95 -3.42
CA ILE A 15 14.96 -1.72 -3.59
C ILE A 15 13.90 -1.59 -2.50
N LEU A 16 13.28 -2.72 -2.13
CA LEU A 16 12.37 -2.73 -0.98
C LEU A 16 13.11 -2.39 0.32
N GLU A 17 14.30 -2.95 0.51
CA GLU A 17 15.10 -2.64 1.68
C GLU A 17 15.43 -1.15 1.77
N LYS A 18 15.73 -0.54 0.62
CA LYS A 18 15.97 0.89 0.56
C LYS A 18 14.72 1.68 0.98
N PHE A 19 13.54 1.29 0.47
CA PHE A 19 12.28 1.92 0.88
C PHE A 19 12.08 1.81 2.39
N ILE A 20 12.26 0.62 2.95
CA ILE A 20 12.08 0.40 4.39
C ILE A 20 12.99 1.33 5.19
N THR A 21 14.23 1.52 4.73
CA THR A 21 15.20 2.36 5.40
C THR A 21 14.82 3.85 5.35
N ILE A 22 14.34 4.33 4.21
CA ILE A 22 14.05 5.76 4.04
C ILE A 22 12.63 6.14 4.49
N ASN A 23 11.75 5.18 4.73
CA ASN A 23 10.38 5.48 5.16
C ASN A 23 10.36 5.93 6.61
N THR A 24 9.99 7.20 6.83
CA THR A 24 9.84 7.77 8.17
C THR A 24 8.39 8.03 8.55
N SER A 25 7.45 7.59 7.73
CA SER A 25 6.03 7.80 7.98
C SER A 25 5.55 7.04 9.22
N GLU A 26 4.89 7.75 10.13
CA GLU A 26 4.26 7.12 11.29
C GLU A 26 2.96 6.41 10.91
N ASN A 27 2.42 6.71 9.74
CA ASN A 27 1.16 6.14 9.27
C ASN A 27 1.32 4.79 8.58
N PHE A 28 2.52 4.46 8.13
CA PHE A 28 2.79 3.17 7.51
C PHE A 28 3.79 2.39 8.35
N THR A 29 3.28 1.47 9.15
CA THR A 29 4.08 0.76 10.17
C THR A 29 4.24 -0.73 9.85
N TYR A 30 3.85 -1.15 8.65
CA TYR A 30 3.84 -2.55 8.26
C TYR A 30 5.18 -3.24 8.53
N TYR A 31 6.30 -2.59 8.18
CA TYR A 31 7.63 -3.16 8.31
C TYR A 31 8.29 -2.90 9.68
N LYS A 32 7.59 -2.31 10.62
CA LYS A 32 8.13 -2.15 11.98
C LYS A 32 8.25 -3.49 12.71
N LYS A 33 7.36 -4.43 12.39
CA LYS A 33 7.35 -5.76 13.01
C LYS A 33 7.63 -6.87 12.00
N ARG A 34 7.94 -6.51 10.77
CA ARG A 34 8.19 -7.43 9.67
C ARG A 34 9.44 -6.99 8.93
N ASN A 35 10.12 -7.95 8.33
CA ASN A 35 11.28 -7.66 7.47
C ASN A 35 10.90 -7.89 6.01
N LYS A 36 11.89 -7.79 5.12
CA LYS A 36 11.68 -7.96 3.67
C LYS A 36 11.08 -9.31 3.29
N GLU A 37 11.24 -10.33 4.13
CA GLU A 37 10.73 -11.66 3.85
C GLU A 37 9.21 -11.73 3.89
N ALA A 38 8.54 -10.68 4.41
CA ALA A 38 7.10 -10.58 4.37
C ALA A 38 6.54 -10.68 2.94
N ILE A 39 7.33 -10.34 1.93
CA ILE A 39 6.89 -10.42 0.53
C ILE A 39 6.53 -11.85 0.11
N ASN A 40 7.00 -12.86 0.85
CA ASN A 40 6.65 -14.25 0.53
C ASN A 40 5.14 -14.51 0.67
N ASN A 41 4.43 -13.70 1.44
CA ASN A 41 2.98 -13.77 1.58
C ASN A 41 2.26 -12.73 0.72
N HIS A 42 2.99 -11.94 -0.03
CA HIS A 42 2.38 -10.92 -0.87
C HIS A 42 1.90 -11.49 -2.20
N ILE A 43 0.74 -11.04 -2.63
CA ILE A 43 0.23 -11.32 -3.96
C ILE A 43 0.95 -10.43 -4.96
N VAL A 44 1.16 -9.17 -4.58
CA VAL A 44 1.93 -8.21 -5.35
C VAL A 44 2.57 -7.19 -4.41
N THR A 45 3.79 -6.79 -4.74
CA THR A 45 4.52 -5.75 -4.02
C THR A 45 5.12 -4.82 -5.07
N VAL A 46 4.84 -3.52 -4.98
CA VAL A 46 5.32 -2.56 -5.97
C VAL A 46 5.95 -1.34 -5.31
N ILE A 47 6.92 -0.79 -6.02
CA ILE A 47 7.50 0.52 -5.72
C ILE A 47 7.13 1.44 -6.86
N LEU A 48 6.60 2.61 -6.53
CA LEU A 48 6.41 3.68 -7.50
C LEU A 48 7.66 4.55 -7.45
N HIS A 49 8.29 4.76 -8.60
CA HIS A 49 9.53 5.52 -8.65
C HIS A 49 9.54 6.44 -9.86
N LYS A 50 10.44 7.40 -9.81
CA LYS A 50 10.71 8.34 -10.90
C LYS A 50 12.23 8.37 -11.04
N GLU A 51 12.74 7.80 -12.13
CA GLU A 51 14.16 7.51 -12.26
C GLU A 51 14.61 6.67 -11.08
N GLU A 52 15.64 7.06 -10.33
CA GLU A 52 16.12 6.31 -9.18
C GLU A 52 15.47 6.72 -7.86
N GLU A 53 14.55 7.67 -7.92
CA GLU A 53 13.92 8.20 -6.72
C GLU A 53 12.64 7.44 -6.37
N ILE A 54 12.60 6.88 -5.18
CA ILE A 54 11.41 6.17 -4.68
C ILE A 54 10.37 7.21 -4.26
N ILE A 55 9.14 7.04 -4.73
CA ILE A 55 8.01 7.91 -4.41
C ILE A 55 7.10 7.26 -3.40
N GLY A 56 6.80 5.98 -3.58
CA GLY A 56 5.87 5.29 -2.73
C GLY A 56 5.90 3.78 -2.91
N TYR A 57 5.01 3.14 -2.21
CA TYR A 57 4.99 1.69 -2.04
C TYR A 57 3.55 1.21 -1.99
N GLY A 58 3.30 -0.01 -2.50
CA GLY A 58 2.01 -0.66 -2.36
C GLY A 58 2.14 -2.17 -2.33
N HIS A 59 1.20 -2.82 -1.65
CA HIS A 59 1.14 -4.27 -1.68
C HIS A 59 -0.28 -4.78 -1.53
N LEU A 60 -0.48 -6.02 -1.98
CA LEU A 60 -1.60 -6.85 -1.59
C LEU A 60 -0.99 -8.07 -0.92
N ASP A 61 -1.34 -8.35 0.34
CA ASP A 61 -0.85 -9.54 1.01
C ASP A 61 -2.01 -10.48 1.35
N TYR A 62 -1.68 -11.74 1.60
CA TYR A 62 -2.67 -12.75 1.94
C TYR A 62 -2.41 -13.26 3.36
N GLU A 63 -3.22 -12.80 4.30
CA GLU A 63 -3.23 -13.29 5.68
C GLU A 63 -4.70 -13.55 6.05
N GLU A 64 -5.18 -14.76 5.80
CA GLU A 64 -6.58 -15.17 5.91
C GLU A 64 -7.48 -14.45 4.93
N LYS A 65 -7.24 -13.19 4.68
CA LYS A 65 -7.93 -12.30 3.75
C LYS A 65 -6.90 -11.56 2.94
N VAL A 66 -7.33 -10.88 1.90
CA VAL A 66 -6.45 -10.03 1.12
C VAL A 66 -6.42 -8.63 1.73
N TRP A 67 -5.24 -8.18 2.11
CA TRP A 67 -5.03 -6.87 2.72
C TRP A 67 -4.23 -5.97 1.79
N LEU A 68 -4.61 -4.71 1.75
CA LEU A 68 -3.94 -3.69 0.94
C LEU A 68 -3.14 -2.77 1.85
N GLY A 69 -1.89 -2.52 1.48
CA GLY A 69 -1.04 -1.55 2.14
C GLY A 69 -0.53 -0.53 1.14
N ILE A 70 -0.48 0.72 1.54
CA ILE A 70 -0.06 1.82 0.68
C ILE A 70 0.74 2.83 1.50
N CYS A 71 1.79 3.36 0.89
CA CYS A 71 2.59 4.42 1.51
C CYS A 71 3.12 5.35 0.43
N VAL A 72 2.95 6.65 0.64
CA VAL A 72 3.62 7.67 -0.17
C VAL A 72 4.61 8.38 0.75
N LEU A 73 5.87 8.49 0.33
CA LEU A 73 6.87 9.14 1.15
C LEU A 73 6.49 10.61 1.38
N GLN A 74 6.83 11.13 2.56
CA GLN A 74 6.41 12.46 3.02
C GLN A 74 6.66 13.54 1.98
N LYS A 75 7.79 13.49 1.32
CA LYS A 75 8.21 14.46 0.31
C LYS A 75 7.24 14.53 -0.88
N TYR A 76 6.51 13.45 -1.13
CA TYR A 76 5.65 13.32 -2.31
C TYR A 76 4.17 13.27 -2.01
N THR A 77 3.76 13.57 -0.78
CA THR A 77 2.34 13.57 -0.41
C THR A 77 1.58 14.71 -1.10
N ARG A 78 0.26 14.54 -1.21
CA ARG A 78 -0.66 15.53 -1.78
C ARG A 78 -0.45 15.83 -3.26
N GLN A 79 0.10 14.87 -4.00
CA GLN A 79 0.33 15.00 -5.44
C GLN A 79 -0.41 13.94 -6.26
N GLY A 80 -1.31 13.19 -5.63
CA GLY A 80 -2.09 12.16 -6.32
C GLY A 80 -1.42 10.80 -6.44
N TYR A 81 -0.25 10.62 -5.86
CA TYR A 81 0.46 9.35 -5.98
C TYR A 81 -0.22 8.21 -5.22
N GLY A 82 -0.86 8.52 -4.09
CA GLY A 82 -1.61 7.52 -3.35
C GLY A 82 -2.72 6.89 -4.19
N LYS A 83 -3.46 7.74 -4.91
CA LYS A 83 -4.50 7.24 -5.80
C LYS A 83 -3.93 6.44 -6.96
N LYS A 84 -2.79 6.85 -7.49
CA LYS A 84 -2.14 6.12 -8.57
C LYS A 84 -1.74 4.71 -8.14
N ILE A 85 -1.18 4.59 -6.94
CA ILE A 85 -0.81 3.27 -6.38
C ILE A 85 -2.07 2.45 -6.12
N MET A 86 -3.10 3.07 -5.56
CA MET A 86 -4.38 2.40 -5.31
C MET A 86 -4.98 1.84 -6.60
N ASP A 87 -5.02 2.64 -7.65
CA ASP A 87 -5.58 2.21 -8.94
C ASP A 87 -4.79 1.01 -9.50
N PHE A 88 -3.48 1.03 -9.36
CA PHE A 88 -2.63 -0.09 -9.78
C PHE A 88 -2.99 -1.37 -9.01
N LEU A 89 -3.08 -1.27 -7.70
CA LEU A 89 -3.37 -2.45 -6.86
C LEU A 89 -4.78 -3.00 -7.12
N LEU A 90 -5.76 -2.12 -7.30
CA LEU A 90 -7.12 -2.57 -7.58
C LEU A 90 -7.21 -3.26 -8.94
N LYS A 91 -6.49 -2.77 -9.93
CA LYS A 91 -6.42 -3.41 -11.24
C LYS A 91 -5.79 -4.79 -11.15
N GLU A 92 -4.69 -4.90 -10.41
CA GLU A 92 -4.04 -6.20 -10.18
C GLU A 92 -4.97 -7.18 -9.47
N ALA A 93 -5.70 -6.69 -8.49
CA ALA A 93 -6.67 -7.52 -7.76
C ALA A 93 -7.76 -8.06 -8.68
N LYS A 94 -8.31 -7.20 -9.54
CA LYS A 94 -9.33 -7.63 -10.51
C LYS A 94 -8.79 -8.65 -11.50
N ASN A 95 -7.57 -8.42 -11.99
CA ASN A 95 -6.94 -9.34 -12.94
C ASN A 95 -6.71 -10.73 -12.31
N LYS A 96 -6.48 -10.78 -11.01
CA LYS A 96 -6.28 -12.02 -10.27
C LYS A 96 -7.58 -12.58 -9.69
N LYS A 97 -8.72 -11.97 -10.04
CA LYS A 97 -10.06 -12.42 -9.62
C LYS A 97 -10.27 -12.40 -8.12
N ILE A 98 -9.62 -11.49 -7.43
CA ILE A 98 -9.83 -11.27 -6.00
C ILE A 98 -11.19 -10.59 -5.83
N LYS A 99 -12.00 -11.12 -4.92
CA LYS A 99 -13.38 -10.66 -4.73
C LYS A 99 -13.52 -9.55 -3.70
N GLN A 100 -12.59 -9.46 -2.77
CA GLN A 100 -12.74 -8.56 -1.63
C GLN A 100 -11.38 -8.18 -1.09
N ILE A 101 -11.21 -6.90 -0.77
CA ILE A 101 -9.96 -6.37 -0.23
C ILE A 101 -10.25 -5.63 1.06
N TYR A 102 -9.40 -5.86 2.05
CA TYR A 102 -9.44 -5.20 3.36
C TYR A 102 -8.26 -4.26 3.52
N LEU A 103 -8.43 -3.24 4.32
CA LEU A 103 -7.33 -2.38 4.73
C LEU A 103 -7.59 -1.84 6.14
N SER A 104 -6.54 -1.33 6.75
CA SER A 104 -6.62 -0.66 8.04
C SER A 104 -5.76 0.60 8.03
N PHE A 105 -6.11 1.56 8.87
CA PHE A 105 -5.38 2.82 8.99
C PHE A 105 -5.66 3.46 10.34
N TYR A 106 -4.77 4.34 10.79
CA TYR A 106 -4.99 5.06 12.04
C TYR A 106 -6.07 6.12 11.87
N LYS A 107 -6.95 6.24 12.86
CA LYS A 107 -8.14 7.12 12.80
C LYS A 107 -7.82 8.59 12.49
N ASN A 108 -6.62 9.05 12.85
CA ASN A 108 -6.23 10.44 12.60
C ASN A 108 -5.62 10.64 11.20
N ASN A 109 -5.49 9.58 10.42
CA ASN A 109 -5.00 9.68 9.05
C ASN A 109 -6.16 10.03 8.11
N VAL A 110 -6.59 11.29 8.17
CA VAL A 110 -7.76 11.79 7.43
C VAL A 110 -7.55 11.70 5.92
N ILE A 111 -6.34 11.95 5.46
CA ILE A 111 -6.02 11.89 4.02
C ILE A 111 -6.25 10.48 3.49
N ALA A 112 -5.79 9.47 4.23
CA ALA A 112 -6.01 8.07 3.85
C ALA A 112 -7.50 7.74 3.83
N TYR A 113 -8.24 8.14 4.87
CA TYR A 113 -9.67 7.87 4.94
C TYR A 113 -10.39 8.45 3.72
N GLN A 114 -10.09 9.69 3.35
CA GLN A 114 -10.72 10.34 2.21
C GLN A 114 -10.40 9.60 0.90
N LEU A 115 -9.16 9.16 0.72
CA LEU A 115 -8.79 8.39 -0.45
C LEU A 115 -9.56 7.07 -0.53
N TYR A 116 -9.59 6.32 0.57
CA TYR A 116 -10.24 5.02 0.60
C TYR A 116 -11.74 5.13 0.37
N LYS A 117 -12.38 6.10 1.00
CA LYS A 117 -13.80 6.34 0.81
C LYS A 117 -14.09 6.71 -0.65
N LYS A 118 -13.28 7.56 -1.22
CA LYS A 118 -13.45 8.01 -2.61
C LYS A 118 -13.36 6.87 -3.61
N VAL A 119 -12.51 5.88 -3.36
CA VAL A 119 -12.38 4.74 -4.27
C VAL A 119 -13.35 3.60 -3.94
N GLY A 120 -14.23 3.79 -2.97
CA GLY A 120 -15.33 2.87 -2.74
C GLY A 120 -15.17 1.89 -1.58
N PHE A 121 -14.18 2.10 -0.71
CA PHE A 121 -14.09 1.29 0.50
C PHE A 121 -15.17 1.72 1.49
N GLU A 122 -15.69 0.75 2.25
CA GLU A 122 -16.71 0.98 3.26
C GLU A 122 -16.16 0.63 4.64
N SER A 123 -16.55 1.42 5.65
CA SER A 123 -16.13 1.17 7.02
C SER A 123 -16.77 -0.08 7.59
N ILE A 124 -15.96 -0.91 8.25
CA ILE A 124 -16.45 -2.11 8.92
C ILE A 124 -16.52 -1.90 10.42
N CYS A 125 -15.39 -1.54 11.01
CA CYS A 125 -15.29 -1.38 12.45
C CYS A 125 -14.08 -0.51 12.81
N LYS A 126 -14.00 -0.18 14.09
CA LYS A 126 -12.90 0.58 14.65
C LYS A 126 -12.51 -0.10 15.94
N LYS A 127 -11.23 -0.39 16.10
CA LYS A 127 -10.66 -0.96 17.32
C LYS A 127 -9.55 -0.07 17.81
N ASN A 128 -9.70 0.48 19.02
CA ASN A 128 -8.73 1.43 19.56
C ASN A 128 -8.59 2.60 18.58
N ASP A 129 -7.40 2.85 18.07
CA ASP A 129 -7.14 3.94 17.16
C ASP A 129 -7.06 3.50 15.69
N VAL A 130 -7.45 2.26 15.40
CA VAL A 130 -7.35 1.68 14.06
C VAL A 130 -8.73 1.49 13.46
N CYS A 131 -8.90 2.00 12.24
CA CYS A 131 -10.11 1.84 11.45
C CYS A 131 -9.90 0.75 10.40
N TYR A 132 -10.95 -0.03 10.14
CA TYR A 132 -10.93 -1.12 9.16
C TYR A 132 -11.96 -0.85 8.09
N MET A 133 -11.60 -1.08 6.85
CA MET A 133 -12.49 -0.91 5.71
C MET A 133 -12.40 -2.10 4.76
N VAL A 134 -13.42 -2.27 3.95
CA VAL A 134 -13.50 -3.36 2.96
C VAL A 134 -14.02 -2.81 1.65
N LYS A 135 -13.56 -3.37 0.55
CA LYS A 135 -14.10 -3.10 -0.77
C LYS A 135 -14.39 -4.42 -1.49
N ASN A 136 -15.59 -4.53 -2.03
CA ASN A 136 -15.97 -5.64 -2.90
C ASN A 136 -15.59 -5.28 -4.34
N LEU A 137 -15.01 -6.21 -5.04
CA LEU A 137 -14.58 -6.01 -6.42
C LEU A 137 -15.50 -6.68 -7.42
#